data_447a13b13f15d3f6010b44a04ed9c9a3
#
_entry.id   447a13b13f15d3f6010b44a04ed9c9a3
#
_cell.length_a   1.000
_cell.length_b   1.000
_cell.length_c   1.000
_cell.angle_alpha   90.00
_cell.angle_beta   90.00
_cell.angle_gamma   90.00
#
_symmetry.space_group_name_H-M   'P 1'
#
loop_
_entity.id
_entity.type
_entity.pdbx_description
1 polymer ?
#
loop_
_entity_poly.entity_id
_entity_poly.type
_entity_poly.pdbx_seq_one_letter_code
_entity_poly.pdbx_strand_id
1 'polypeptide(L)'
;FVDGQQVEMEAYNIAGHNYVKLRDMGKQVGFNVYWNAGVQIDTGHPYTGIAPAASGIRVSSYKGSTLRPGDRSGLNISPSADIKSVVSTQPNVIRVENASGLWTAIAVSSGTSDVVVTDQHGQTATLTLTVVDGKQGASIPESGASQTDAARQEIVRLVNQVRRENGVPELTVNTALMDAAQHCASLRVAYHQNKVECKAVAASGYPHGFGSNITAFANVPASETAERAVENWRNSPGHFQTMINPDCDTIGVGISTDEGGTICFLFVGDPNAHNPYA
;
A
#
# COMPACT_ATOMS: atom_id res chain seq x y z
N PHE A 1 12.95 -0.59 41.55
CA PHE A 1 12.51 -2.00 41.52
C PHE A 1 11.80 -2.27 40.18
N VAL A 2 12.18 -3.34 39.56
CA VAL A 2 11.50 -3.88 38.36
C VAL A 2 11.00 -5.27 38.78
N ASP A 3 9.70 -5.51 38.72
CA ASP A 3 9.04 -6.76 39.12
C ASP A 3 9.49 -7.25 40.54
N GLY A 4 9.65 -6.29 41.45
CA GLY A 4 10.06 -6.56 42.85
C GLY A 4 11.55 -6.74 43.05
N GLN A 5 12.37 -6.75 41.99
CA GLN A 5 13.82 -6.83 42.08
C GLN A 5 14.45 -5.43 42.08
N GLN A 6 15.41 -5.20 42.97
CA GLN A 6 16.17 -3.96 42.99
C GLN A 6 17.10 -3.90 41.77
N VAL A 7 17.03 -2.83 40.99
CA VAL A 7 17.89 -2.58 39.83
C VAL A 7 18.62 -1.26 40.02
N GLU A 8 19.87 -1.22 39.59
CA GLU A 8 20.67 0.00 39.56
C GLU A 8 20.63 0.62 38.15
N MET A 9 20.28 1.91 38.10
CA MET A 9 20.28 2.69 36.86
C MET A 9 20.85 4.07 37.11
N GLU A 10 21.62 4.58 36.16
CA GLU A 10 22.09 5.97 36.18
C GLU A 10 20.91 6.90 35.94
N ALA A 11 20.63 7.77 36.88
CA ALA A 11 19.58 8.77 36.81
C ALA A 11 20.13 10.19 36.94
N TYR A 12 19.56 11.10 36.20
CA TYR A 12 19.94 12.52 36.23
C TYR A 12 18.75 13.35 36.71
N ASN A 13 18.98 14.24 37.64
CA ASN A 13 17.96 15.23 38.04
C ASN A 13 18.22 16.52 37.26
N ILE A 14 17.27 16.91 36.41
CA ILE A 14 17.35 18.13 35.62
C ILE A 14 16.06 18.94 35.88
N ALA A 15 16.21 20.14 36.39
CA ALA A 15 15.09 21.03 36.71
C ALA A 15 13.99 20.38 37.60
N GLY A 16 14.39 19.55 38.55
CA GLY A 16 13.46 18.85 39.44
C GLY A 16 12.82 17.57 38.87
N HIS A 17 13.18 17.18 37.65
CA HIS A 17 12.69 15.95 37.02
C HIS A 17 13.82 14.91 36.94
N ASN A 18 13.48 13.63 37.18
CA ASN A 18 14.40 12.53 37.07
C ASN A 18 14.39 11.93 35.67
N TYR A 19 15.55 11.85 35.06
CA TYR A 19 15.77 11.26 33.72
C TYR A 19 16.62 10.02 33.85
N VAL A 20 16.27 8.98 33.14
CA VAL A 20 17.06 7.76 32.99
C VAL A 20 17.32 7.49 31.51
N LYS A 21 18.44 6.86 31.17
CA LYS A 21 18.72 6.48 29.80
C LYS A 21 17.72 5.42 29.34
N LEU A 22 17.03 5.67 28.24
CA LEU A 22 16.02 4.77 27.69
C LEU A 22 16.60 3.36 27.41
N ARG A 23 17.85 3.26 26.98
CA ARG A 23 18.56 1.99 26.78
C ARG A 23 18.77 1.20 28.07
N ASP A 24 19.06 1.88 29.17
CA ASP A 24 19.23 1.24 30.45
C ASP A 24 17.89 0.75 30.99
N MET A 25 16.81 1.51 30.76
CA MET A 25 15.45 1.05 31.01
C MET A 25 15.14 -0.21 30.19
N GLY A 26 15.41 -0.20 28.89
CA GLY A 26 15.17 -1.35 28.02
C GLY A 26 15.89 -2.62 28.47
N LYS A 27 17.12 -2.51 28.96
CA LYS A 27 17.89 -3.64 29.51
C LYS A 27 17.24 -4.22 30.77
N GLN A 28 16.72 -3.38 31.65
CA GLN A 28 16.19 -3.81 32.94
C GLN A 28 14.74 -4.31 32.85
N VAL A 29 13.95 -3.73 31.97
CA VAL A 29 12.52 -4.04 31.81
C VAL A 29 12.27 -5.06 30.69
N GLY A 30 13.28 -5.31 29.83
CA GLY A 30 13.20 -6.37 28.81
C GLY A 30 12.59 -5.92 27.49
N PHE A 31 12.74 -4.65 27.09
CA PHE A 31 12.37 -4.20 25.75
C PHE A 31 13.59 -3.70 24.95
N ASN A 32 13.53 -3.81 23.64
CA ASN A 32 14.63 -3.36 22.77
C ASN A 32 14.54 -1.87 22.46
N VAL A 33 15.68 -1.20 22.44
CA VAL A 33 15.84 0.20 22.04
C VAL A 33 16.98 0.30 21.04
N TYR A 34 16.68 0.73 19.82
CA TYR A 34 17.67 0.84 18.75
C TYR A 34 17.44 2.10 17.92
N TRP A 35 18.37 2.45 17.06
CA TRP A 35 18.28 3.57 16.13
C TRP A 35 17.97 3.06 14.71
N ASN A 36 16.87 3.57 14.12
CA ASN A 36 16.55 3.36 12.72
C ASN A 36 15.75 4.60 12.24
N ALA A 37 16.44 5.54 11.58
CA ALA A 37 15.91 6.86 11.23
C ALA A 37 15.25 7.63 12.39
N GLY A 38 15.49 7.19 13.63
CA GLY A 38 14.94 7.70 14.89
C GLY A 38 15.11 6.67 16.00
N VAL A 39 14.80 7.06 17.24
CA VAL A 39 14.79 6.13 18.36
C VAL A 39 13.57 5.22 18.23
N GLN A 40 13.78 3.91 18.17
CA GLN A 40 12.76 2.89 18.15
C GLN A 40 12.69 2.18 19.51
N ILE A 41 11.47 1.93 19.99
CA ILE A 41 11.19 1.13 21.18
C ILE A 41 10.37 -0.08 20.71
N ASP A 42 10.93 -1.26 20.91
CA ASP A 42 10.32 -2.53 20.53
C ASP A 42 10.07 -3.36 21.80
N THR A 43 8.82 -3.39 22.24
CA THR A 43 8.40 -4.10 23.46
C THR A 43 8.21 -5.60 23.24
N GLY A 44 8.27 -6.08 22.00
CA GLY A 44 8.14 -7.49 21.66
C GLY A 44 9.46 -8.29 21.72
N HIS A 45 10.59 -7.60 21.85
CA HIS A 45 11.91 -8.24 21.86
C HIS A 45 12.76 -7.75 23.04
N PRO A 46 13.58 -8.63 23.64
CA PRO A 46 14.50 -8.24 24.69
C PRO A 46 15.57 -7.26 24.17
N TYR A 47 16.18 -6.51 25.07
CA TYR A 47 17.18 -5.52 24.72
C TYR A 47 18.40 -6.15 24.03
N THR A 48 18.69 -5.71 22.83
CA THR A 48 19.92 -6.01 22.07
C THR A 48 20.68 -4.75 21.66
N GLY A 49 19.99 -3.60 21.65
CA GLY A 49 20.53 -2.33 21.12
C GLY A 49 20.63 -2.29 19.59
N ILE A 50 20.23 -3.35 18.93
CA ILE A 50 20.28 -3.54 17.48
C ILE A 50 18.83 -3.71 16.98
N ALA A 51 18.53 -3.15 15.81
CA ALA A 51 17.26 -3.40 15.14
C ALA A 51 17.05 -4.92 15.01
N PRO A 52 15.86 -5.46 15.33
CA PRO A 52 15.57 -6.85 15.05
C PRO A 52 15.87 -7.12 13.56
N ALA A 53 16.46 -8.25 13.25
CA ALA A 53 16.60 -8.67 11.87
C ALA A 53 15.19 -8.64 11.25
N ALA A 54 15.02 -7.88 10.19
CA ALA A 54 13.73 -7.76 9.52
C ALA A 54 13.22 -9.18 9.24
N SER A 55 12.06 -9.52 9.76
CA SER A 55 11.40 -10.79 9.44
C SER A 55 11.32 -10.86 7.92
N GLY A 56 11.94 -11.86 7.32
CA GLY A 56 12.31 -12.03 5.92
C GLY A 56 11.50 -11.22 4.90
N ILE A 57 12.16 -10.76 3.85
CA ILE A 57 11.53 -10.00 2.76
C ILE A 57 10.30 -10.74 2.28
N ARG A 58 9.23 -10.00 2.03
CA ARG A 58 8.04 -10.48 1.36
C ARG A 58 7.82 -9.66 0.10
N VAL A 59 7.41 -10.33 -0.97
CA VAL A 59 7.06 -9.67 -2.22
C VAL A 59 5.74 -10.21 -2.75
N SER A 60 4.89 -9.31 -3.21
CA SER A 60 3.62 -9.64 -3.89
C SER A 60 3.36 -8.64 -5.02
N SER A 61 2.49 -9.01 -5.94
CA SER A 61 2.05 -8.17 -7.06
C SER A 61 0.63 -7.68 -6.79
N TYR A 62 0.34 -6.41 -7.09
CA TYR A 62 -0.99 -5.83 -6.87
C TYR A 62 -2.06 -6.41 -7.77
N LYS A 63 -1.69 -6.83 -8.99
CA LYS A 63 -2.60 -7.52 -9.92
C LYS A 63 -2.67 -9.04 -9.69
N GLY A 64 -2.06 -9.55 -8.59
CA GLY A 64 -1.93 -10.97 -8.35
C GLY A 64 -0.79 -11.62 -9.17
N SER A 65 -0.80 -12.95 -9.25
CA SER A 65 0.28 -13.71 -9.91
C SER A 65 0.05 -13.96 -11.41
N THR A 66 -1.12 -13.61 -11.95
CA THR A 66 -1.46 -13.80 -13.36
C THR A 66 -1.68 -12.45 -14.04
N LEU A 67 -0.92 -12.19 -15.09
CA LEU A 67 -0.93 -10.95 -15.86
C LEU A 67 -1.24 -11.23 -17.33
N ARG A 68 -1.56 -10.20 -18.09
CA ARG A 68 -1.69 -10.24 -19.55
C ARG A 68 -0.58 -9.41 -20.19
N PRO A 69 -0.15 -9.72 -21.43
CA PRO A 69 0.81 -8.90 -22.14
C PRO A 69 0.38 -7.42 -22.17
N GLY A 70 1.30 -6.53 -21.79
CA GLY A 70 1.04 -5.10 -21.60
C GLY A 70 0.62 -4.68 -20.20
N ASP A 71 0.26 -5.62 -19.31
CA ASP A 71 -0.05 -5.28 -17.92
C ASP A 71 1.17 -4.74 -17.20
N ARG A 72 0.92 -3.72 -16.38
CA ARG A 72 1.86 -3.18 -15.40
C ARG A 72 1.30 -3.43 -14.00
N SER A 73 2.10 -4.00 -13.12
CA SER A 73 1.70 -4.25 -11.73
C SER A 73 2.79 -3.79 -10.78
N GLY A 74 2.45 -2.89 -9.89
CA GLY A 74 3.33 -2.54 -8.78
C GLY A 74 3.67 -3.76 -7.93
N LEU A 75 4.86 -3.77 -7.35
CA LEU A 75 5.31 -4.79 -6.42
C LEU A 75 5.24 -4.25 -5.00
N ASN A 76 4.54 -4.96 -4.15
CA ASN A 76 4.56 -4.72 -2.71
C ASN A 76 5.71 -5.51 -2.11
N ILE A 77 6.73 -4.79 -1.63
CA ILE A 77 7.92 -5.37 -1.01
C ILE A 77 7.98 -4.86 0.43
N SER A 78 8.00 -5.78 1.39
CA SER A 78 8.04 -5.44 2.81
C SER A 78 9.15 -6.24 3.52
N PRO A 79 10.03 -5.57 4.30
CA PRO A 79 10.20 -4.12 4.40
C PRO A 79 10.79 -3.52 3.11
N SER A 80 10.40 -2.29 2.78
CA SER A 80 10.83 -1.61 1.53
C SER A 80 12.14 -0.81 1.68
N ALA A 81 12.59 -0.60 2.92
CA ALA A 81 13.69 0.34 3.21
C ALA A 81 15.08 -0.15 2.79
N ASP A 82 15.28 -1.47 2.68
CA ASP A 82 16.61 -2.07 2.53
C ASP A 82 16.74 -2.91 1.24
N ILE A 83 16.00 -2.58 0.20
CA ILE A 83 16.06 -3.33 -1.05
C ILE A 83 17.34 -3.01 -1.82
N LYS A 84 18.12 -4.03 -2.07
CA LYS A 84 19.35 -3.98 -2.88
C LYS A 84 19.04 -4.15 -4.36
N SER A 85 18.18 -5.12 -4.71
CA SER A 85 17.82 -5.41 -6.11
C SER A 85 16.48 -6.10 -6.22
N VAL A 86 15.81 -5.87 -7.36
CA VAL A 86 14.64 -6.63 -7.80
C VAL A 86 14.88 -7.03 -9.25
N VAL A 87 14.94 -8.32 -9.52
CA VAL A 87 15.34 -8.84 -10.84
C VAL A 87 14.34 -9.89 -11.31
N SER A 88 13.99 -9.83 -12.59
CA SER A 88 13.22 -10.89 -13.25
C SER A 88 14.16 -11.97 -13.80
N THR A 89 13.83 -13.24 -13.61
CA THR A 89 14.58 -14.38 -14.16
C THR A 89 14.38 -14.54 -15.67
N GLN A 90 13.25 -14.02 -16.19
CA GLN A 90 12.94 -14.02 -17.62
C GLN A 90 12.43 -12.65 -18.07
N PRO A 91 13.32 -11.68 -18.38
CA PRO A 91 12.93 -10.31 -18.75
C PRO A 91 12.08 -10.20 -20.02
N ASN A 92 12.11 -11.21 -20.89
CA ASN A 92 11.24 -11.30 -22.05
C ASN A 92 9.79 -11.66 -21.71
N VAL A 93 9.53 -12.22 -20.51
CA VAL A 93 8.20 -12.54 -20.01
C VAL A 93 7.74 -11.46 -19.04
N ILE A 94 8.55 -11.14 -18.05
CA ILE A 94 8.32 -10.06 -17.09
C ILE A 94 9.54 -9.15 -17.06
N ARG A 95 9.37 -7.87 -17.34
CA ARG A 95 10.38 -6.83 -17.10
C ARG A 95 10.09 -6.13 -15.79
N VAL A 96 11.12 -5.81 -15.01
CA VAL A 96 11.00 -5.05 -13.77
C VAL A 96 11.61 -3.66 -13.97
N GLU A 97 10.88 -2.64 -13.57
CA GLU A 97 11.32 -1.24 -13.58
C GLU A 97 11.22 -0.64 -12.18
N ASN A 98 12.11 0.31 -11.90
CA ASN A 98 12.05 1.13 -10.70
C ASN A 98 11.87 2.60 -11.10
N ALA A 99 10.75 3.18 -10.72
CA ALA A 99 10.51 4.61 -10.87
C ALA A 99 10.35 5.24 -9.48
N SER A 100 11.32 6.09 -9.10
CA SER A 100 11.29 6.84 -7.85
C SER A 100 11.13 5.98 -6.57
N GLY A 101 11.67 4.76 -6.58
CA GLY A 101 11.58 3.82 -5.45
C GLY A 101 10.38 2.88 -5.51
N LEU A 102 9.55 2.96 -6.54
CA LEU A 102 8.45 2.05 -6.79
C LEU A 102 8.85 1.00 -7.83
N TRP A 103 8.85 -0.25 -7.40
CA TRP A 103 9.13 -1.38 -8.27
C TRP A 103 7.86 -1.83 -9.00
N THR A 104 7.94 -1.99 -10.31
CA THR A 104 6.82 -2.39 -11.17
C THR A 104 7.22 -3.57 -12.03
N ALA A 105 6.42 -4.62 -12.01
CA ALA A 105 6.50 -5.73 -12.96
C ALA A 105 5.67 -5.39 -14.21
N ILE A 106 6.27 -5.58 -15.37
CA ILE A 106 5.66 -5.35 -16.69
C ILE A 106 5.59 -6.67 -17.42
N ALA A 107 4.38 -7.10 -17.77
CA ALA A 107 4.15 -8.28 -18.57
C ALA A 107 4.47 -8.00 -20.05
N VAL A 108 5.45 -8.72 -20.59
CA VAL A 108 5.94 -8.51 -21.97
C VAL A 108 5.35 -9.54 -22.93
N SER A 109 5.49 -10.82 -22.62
CA SER A 109 4.98 -11.93 -23.43
C SER A 109 4.51 -13.07 -22.56
N SER A 110 3.68 -13.96 -23.11
CA SER A 110 3.19 -15.15 -22.39
C SER A 110 4.32 -16.05 -21.90
N GLY A 111 4.14 -16.59 -20.70
CA GLY A 111 5.11 -17.44 -20.01
C GLY A 111 5.09 -17.23 -18.50
N THR A 112 6.05 -17.82 -17.82
CA THR A 112 6.21 -17.66 -16.37
C THR A 112 7.61 -17.15 -16.06
N SER A 113 7.70 -16.20 -15.12
CA SER A 113 8.97 -15.65 -14.66
C SER A 113 8.92 -15.44 -13.15
N ASP A 114 10.04 -15.67 -12.50
CA ASP A 114 10.23 -15.29 -11.11
C ASP A 114 10.79 -13.88 -11.01
N VAL A 115 10.24 -13.10 -10.10
CA VAL A 115 10.79 -11.82 -9.66
C VAL A 115 11.48 -12.06 -8.32
N VAL A 116 12.80 -11.91 -8.29
CA VAL A 116 13.63 -12.12 -7.10
C VAL A 116 13.99 -10.77 -6.51
N VAL A 117 13.60 -10.57 -5.27
CA VAL A 117 13.96 -9.40 -4.46
C VAL A 117 15.10 -9.77 -3.54
N THR A 118 16.14 -8.94 -3.47
CA THR A 118 17.27 -9.12 -2.55
C THR A 118 17.44 -7.86 -1.71
N ASP A 119 17.64 -8.01 -0.41
CA ASP A 119 17.95 -6.89 0.50
C ASP A 119 19.45 -6.63 0.63
N GLN A 120 19.80 -5.59 1.39
CA GLN A 120 21.21 -5.23 1.68
C GLN A 120 21.93 -6.30 2.51
N HIS A 121 21.21 -7.19 3.20
CA HIS A 121 21.73 -8.27 4.03
C HIS A 121 21.87 -9.59 3.24
N GLY A 122 21.49 -9.61 1.96
CA GLY A 122 21.54 -10.80 1.11
C GLY A 122 20.36 -11.75 1.28
N GLN A 123 19.32 -11.37 2.03
CA GLN A 123 18.08 -12.16 2.10
C GLN A 123 17.30 -12.01 0.80
N THR A 124 16.60 -13.05 0.40
CA THR A 124 15.83 -13.07 -0.86
C THR A 124 14.37 -13.45 -0.63
N ALA A 125 13.50 -12.86 -1.45
CA ALA A 125 12.12 -13.30 -1.63
C ALA A 125 11.83 -13.47 -3.12
N THR A 126 11.02 -14.45 -3.47
CA THR A 126 10.68 -14.76 -4.86
C THR A 126 9.16 -14.67 -5.06
N LEU A 127 8.76 -13.99 -6.12
CA LEU A 127 7.38 -13.90 -6.60
C LEU A 127 7.31 -14.50 -8.00
N THR A 128 6.59 -15.59 -8.16
CA THR A 128 6.32 -16.17 -9.48
C THR A 128 5.14 -15.46 -10.14
N LEU A 129 5.35 -14.91 -11.34
CA LEU A 129 4.34 -14.26 -12.17
C LEU A 129 4.16 -15.04 -13.47
N THR A 130 2.91 -15.27 -13.86
CA THR A 130 2.54 -15.92 -15.11
C THR A 130 1.84 -14.92 -16.02
N VAL A 131 2.29 -14.79 -17.26
CA VAL A 131 1.64 -13.99 -18.29
C VAL A 131 0.89 -14.92 -19.23
N VAL A 132 -0.42 -14.68 -19.36
CA VAL A 132 -1.30 -15.49 -20.22
C VAL A 132 -1.85 -14.67 -21.39
N ASP A 133 -1.78 -15.22 -22.61
CA ASP A 133 -2.43 -14.60 -23.76
C ASP A 133 -3.95 -14.68 -23.61
N GLY A 134 -4.62 -13.55 -23.80
CA GLY A 134 -6.06 -13.40 -23.61
C GLY A 134 -6.92 -14.10 -24.67
N LYS A 135 -6.78 -15.41 -24.82
CA LYS A 135 -7.76 -16.22 -25.54
C LYS A 135 -8.17 -17.39 -24.64
N GLN A 136 -9.41 -17.30 -24.20
CA GLN A 136 -10.26 -18.35 -23.65
C GLN A 136 -10.13 -18.66 -22.15
N GLY A 137 -11.31 -18.55 -21.53
CA GLY A 137 -11.56 -18.78 -20.13
C GLY A 137 -11.10 -20.14 -19.63
N ALA A 138 -10.42 -20.11 -18.52
CA ALA A 138 -10.39 -21.20 -17.58
C ALA A 138 -10.94 -20.65 -16.26
N SER A 139 -12.00 -21.24 -15.80
CA SER A 139 -12.59 -21.04 -14.49
C SER A 139 -11.55 -21.30 -13.41
N ILE A 140 -11.12 -20.24 -12.72
CA ILE A 140 -10.30 -20.33 -11.50
C ILE A 140 -11.27 -20.40 -10.32
N PRO A 141 -11.01 -21.21 -9.29
CA PRO A 141 -11.89 -21.27 -8.13
C PRO A 141 -11.96 -19.90 -7.46
N GLU A 142 -13.18 -19.39 -7.35
CA GLU A 142 -13.51 -18.16 -6.64
C GLU A 142 -13.15 -18.30 -5.16
N SER A 143 -12.12 -17.59 -4.72
CA SER A 143 -12.02 -17.20 -3.31
C SER A 143 -11.15 -15.96 -3.13
N GLY A 144 -11.72 -14.90 -2.61
CA GLY A 144 -11.06 -13.69 -2.10
C GLY A 144 -10.77 -12.60 -3.14
N ALA A 145 -10.08 -12.87 -4.24
CA ALA A 145 -9.76 -11.87 -5.27
C ALA A 145 -11.01 -11.37 -6.03
N SER A 146 -11.98 -12.25 -6.26
CA SER A 146 -13.26 -11.93 -6.92
C SER A 146 -14.13 -10.97 -6.10
N GLN A 147 -14.18 -11.11 -4.78
CA GLN A 147 -14.98 -10.23 -3.91
C GLN A 147 -14.40 -8.82 -3.82
N THR A 148 -13.07 -8.70 -3.75
CA THR A 148 -12.39 -7.39 -3.72
C THR A 148 -12.58 -6.65 -5.04
N ASP A 149 -12.49 -7.33 -6.18
CA ASP A 149 -12.71 -6.73 -7.50
C ASP A 149 -14.18 -6.31 -7.69
N ALA A 150 -15.13 -7.12 -7.23
CA ALA A 150 -16.54 -6.77 -7.22
C ALA A 150 -16.81 -5.51 -6.35
N ALA A 151 -16.22 -5.45 -5.15
CA ALA A 151 -16.34 -4.28 -4.28
C ALA A 151 -15.71 -3.02 -4.89
N ARG A 152 -14.57 -3.14 -5.60
CA ARG A 152 -13.95 -2.02 -6.32
C ARG A 152 -14.86 -1.48 -7.44
N GLN A 153 -15.46 -2.37 -8.22
CA GLN A 153 -16.41 -2.01 -9.27
C GLN A 153 -17.68 -1.37 -8.69
N GLU A 154 -18.16 -1.88 -7.58
CA GLU A 154 -19.31 -1.32 -6.89
C GLU A 154 -19.02 0.07 -6.31
N ILE A 155 -17.84 0.33 -5.76
CA ILE A 155 -17.42 1.70 -5.38
C ILE A 155 -17.45 2.64 -6.58
N VAL A 156 -16.91 2.22 -7.73
CA VAL A 156 -16.96 3.01 -8.97
C VAL A 156 -18.41 3.35 -9.35
N ARG A 157 -19.29 2.36 -9.33
CA ARG A 157 -20.72 2.54 -9.64
C ARG A 157 -21.40 3.52 -8.68
N LEU A 158 -21.14 3.37 -7.37
CA LEU A 158 -21.72 4.23 -6.33
C LEU A 158 -21.18 5.67 -6.41
N VAL A 159 -19.89 5.87 -6.65
CA VAL A 159 -19.30 7.20 -6.86
C VAL A 159 -19.93 7.86 -8.09
N ASN A 160 -20.11 7.15 -9.19
CA ASN A 160 -20.76 7.66 -10.39
C ASN A 160 -22.25 7.94 -10.15
N GLN A 161 -22.92 7.17 -9.30
CA GLN A 161 -24.28 7.51 -8.86
C GLN A 161 -24.31 8.83 -8.08
N VAL A 162 -23.38 9.04 -7.13
CA VAL A 162 -23.26 10.32 -6.40
C VAL A 162 -23.03 11.48 -7.38
N ARG A 163 -22.18 11.30 -8.38
CA ARG A 163 -21.93 12.31 -9.42
C ARG A 163 -23.18 12.65 -10.22
N ARG A 164 -23.94 11.65 -10.69
CA ARG A 164 -25.22 11.87 -11.39
C ARG A 164 -26.21 12.64 -10.52
N GLU A 165 -26.35 12.24 -9.25
CA GLU A 165 -27.23 12.91 -8.27
C GLU A 165 -26.89 14.39 -8.08
N ASN A 166 -25.65 14.78 -8.34
CA ASN A 166 -25.15 16.15 -8.22
C ASN A 166 -24.92 16.85 -9.57
N GLY A 167 -25.40 16.27 -10.67
CA GLY A 167 -25.33 16.89 -12.00
C GLY A 167 -23.91 16.97 -12.60
N VAL A 168 -23.00 16.13 -12.15
CA VAL A 168 -21.59 16.09 -12.63
C VAL A 168 -21.42 14.86 -13.53
N PRO A 169 -20.61 14.94 -14.62
CA PRO A 169 -20.34 13.80 -15.50
C PRO A 169 -19.74 12.60 -14.77
N GLU A 170 -20.07 11.40 -15.20
CA GLU A 170 -19.50 10.17 -14.67
C GLU A 170 -17.99 10.09 -14.98
N LEU A 171 -17.25 9.41 -14.09
CA LEU A 171 -15.83 9.12 -14.25
C LEU A 171 -15.64 7.80 -15.01
N THR A 172 -14.66 7.77 -15.89
CA THR A 172 -14.24 6.55 -16.59
C THR A 172 -13.14 5.83 -15.79
N VAL A 173 -13.25 4.51 -15.66
CA VAL A 173 -12.22 3.71 -14.99
C VAL A 173 -10.89 3.86 -15.72
N ASN A 174 -9.84 4.23 -14.96
CA ASN A 174 -8.47 4.32 -15.45
C ASN A 174 -7.61 3.25 -14.76
N THR A 175 -7.02 2.36 -15.54
CA THR A 175 -6.24 1.23 -15.03
C THR A 175 -5.04 1.69 -14.20
N ALA A 176 -4.34 2.75 -14.63
CA ALA A 176 -3.21 3.29 -13.88
C ALA A 176 -3.63 3.82 -12.51
N LEU A 177 -4.76 4.54 -12.44
CA LEU A 177 -5.32 5.00 -11.17
C LEU A 177 -5.81 3.83 -10.30
N MET A 178 -6.39 2.78 -10.90
CA MET A 178 -6.76 1.56 -10.17
C MET A 178 -5.55 0.90 -9.52
N ASP A 179 -4.44 0.82 -10.24
CA ASP A 179 -3.19 0.23 -9.75
C ASP A 179 -2.56 1.10 -8.65
N ALA A 180 -2.53 2.42 -8.83
CA ALA A 180 -2.04 3.36 -7.84
C ALA A 180 -2.86 3.32 -6.53
N ALA A 181 -4.20 3.33 -6.65
CA ALA A 181 -5.09 3.25 -5.49
C ALA A 181 -4.93 1.93 -4.75
N GLN A 182 -4.79 0.81 -5.48
CA GLN A 182 -4.54 -0.49 -4.88
C GLN A 182 -3.18 -0.54 -4.17
N HIS A 183 -2.14 0.06 -4.78
CA HIS A 183 -0.85 0.23 -4.12
C HIS A 183 -1.01 0.96 -2.78
N CYS A 184 -1.63 2.14 -2.77
CA CYS A 184 -1.81 2.93 -1.57
C CYS A 184 -2.64 2.21 -0.50
N ALA A 185 -3.71 1.52 -0.88
CA ALA A 185 -4.51 0.73 0.05
C ALA A 185 -3.70 -0.39 0.73
N SER A 186 -2.80 -1.05 -0.02
CA SER A 186 -1.98 -2.14 0.50
C SER A 186 -0.89 -1.70 1.48
N LEU A 187 -0.51 -0.41 1.50
CA LEU A 187 0.38 0.15 2.51
C LEU A 187 -0.26 0.21 3.90
N ARG A 188 -1.58 0.02 4.00
CA ARG A 188 -2.33 -0.03 5.25
C ARG A 188 -2.23 1.24 6.09
N VAL A 189 -2.11 2.40 5.43
CA VAL A 189 -2.04 3.72 6.07
C VAL A 189 -3.38 4.43 5.88
N ALA A 190 -4.05 4.81 6.98
CA ALA A 190 -5.38 5.40 6.99
C ALA A 190 -5.37 6.94 7.01
N TYR A 191 -4.30 7.56 6.54
CA TYR A 191 -4.19 9.02 6.37
C TYR A 191 -3.42 9.35 5.09
N HIS A 192 -3.65 10.58 4.56
CA HIS A 192 -3.00 11.01 3.32
C HIS A 192 -1.49 11.14 3.45
N GLN A 193 -0.80 10.47 2.54
CA GLN A 193 0.65 10.59 2.35
C GLN A 193 0.90 11.16 0.95
N ASN A 194 0.66 12.46 0.77
CA ASN A 194 0.65 13.14 -0.53
C ASN A 194 1.84 12.76 -1.43
N LYS A 195 3.06 12.73 -0.88
CA LYS A 195 4.25 12.36 -1.66
C LYS A 195 4.21 10.90 -2.14
N VAL A 196 3.71 9.97 -1.31
CA VAL A 196 3.60 8.54 -1.64
C VAL A 196 2.51 8.36 -2.70
N GLU A 197 1.35 8.99 -2.51
CA GLU A 197 0.22 8.93 -3.44
C GLU A 197 0.61 9.50 -4.81
N CYS A 198 1.23 10.70 -4.88
CA CYS A 198 1.70 11.30 -6.12
C CYS A 198 2.71 10.41 -6.86
N LYS A 199 3.66 9.81 -6.13
CA LYS A 199 4.63 8.88 -6.72
C LYS A 199 3.98 7.59 -7.20
N ALA A 200 3.01 7.05 -6.47
CA ALA A 200 2.27 5.86 -6.86
C ALA A 200 1.50 6.09 -8.17
N VAL A 201 0.83 7.24 -8.27
CA VAL A 201 0.08 7.65 -9.47
C VAL A 201 1.02 7.84 -10.66
N ALA A 202 2.15 8.53 -10.49
CA ALA A 202 3.14 8.69 -11.56
C ALA A 202 3.75 7.35 -12.00
N ALA A 203 4.14 6.50 -11.04
CA ALA A 203 4.73 5.19 -11.33
C ALA A 203 3.76 4.22 -12.02
N SER A 204 2.44 4.36 -11.79
CA SER A 204 1.43 3.59 -12.50
C SER A 204 1.24 4.01 -13.96
N GLY A 205 1.80 5.16 -14.35
CA GLY A 205 1.72 5.71 -15.70
C GLY A 205 0.57 6.70 -15.92
N TYR A 206 -0.09 7.18 -14.86
CA TYR A 206 -1.05 8.28 -14.98
C TYR A 206 -0.32 9.62 -14.97
N PRO A 207 -0.40 10.43 -16.06
CA PRO A 207 0.49 11.58 -16.24
C PRO A 207 0.00 12.89 -15.62
N HIS A 208 -1.19 12.89 -15.00
CA HIS A 208 -1.87 14.10 -14.54
C HIS A 208 -2.02 14.14 -13.03
N GLY A 209 -2.56 15.24 -12.51
CA GLY A 209 -2.94 15.39 -11.12
C GLY A 209 -4.24 14.61 -10.77
N PHE A 210 -4.55 14.56 -9.50
CA PHE A 210 -5.70 13.79 -9.02
C PHE A 210 -6.17 14.29 -7.64
N GLY A 211 -7.43 14.04 -7.33
CA GLY A 211 -7.95 14.09 -5.98
C GLY A 211 -7.93 12.69 -5.33
N SER A 212 -7.87 12.65 -4.01
CA SER A 212 -7.74 11.40 -3.25
C SER A 212 -8.65 11.37 -2.03
N ASN A 213 -9.32 10.26 -1.81
CA ASN A 213 -10.07 9.95 -0.60
C ASN A 213 -9.55 8.66 0.03
N ILE A 214 -9.52 8.63 1.36
CA ILE A 214 -9.19 7.44 2.14
C ILE A 214 -10.32 7.21 3.15
N THR A 215 -10.65 5.95 3.39
CA THR A 215 -11.44 5.53 4.55
C THR A 215 -10.93 4.20 5.08
N ALA A 216 -11.06 4.03 6.40
CA ALA A 216 -10.74 2.79 7.09
C ALA A 216 -11.88 2.43 8.04
N PHE A 217 -12.18 1.14 8.12
CA PHE A 217 -13.20 0.60 9.02
C PHE A 217 -12.93 -0.88 9.33
N ALA A 218 -13.53 -1.35 10.42
CA ALA A 218 -13.46 -2.74 10.86
C ALA A 218 -14.87 -3.32 11.06
N ASN A 219 -14.95 -4.65 11.12
CA ASN A 219 -16.19 -5.38 11.39
C ASN A 219 -17.32 -5.10 10.38
N VAL A 220 -16.98 -4.84 9.13
CA VAL A 220 -17.92 -4.68 8.02
C VAL A 220 -17.82 -5.91 7.12
N PRO A 221 -18.92 -6.57 6.78
CA PRO A 221 -18.91 -7.67 5.83
C PRO A 221 -18.33 -7.26 4.46
N ALA A 222 -17.65 -8.16 3.77
CA ALA A 222 -17.08 -7.88 2.45
C ALA A 222 -18.12 -7.39 1.44
N SER A 223 -19.38 -7.88 1.55
CA SER A 223 -20.50 -7.45 0.72
C SER A 223 -20.97 -6.01 0.94
N GLU A 224 -20.61 -5.39 2.07
CA GLU A 224 -21.01 -4.02 2.45
C GLU A 224 -19.84 -3.04 2.38
N THR A 225 -18.67 -3.51 1.94
CA THR A 225 -17.44 -2.69 1.88
C THR A 225 -17.63 -1.46 1.00
N ALA A 226 -18.26 -1.60 -0.15
CA ALA A 226 -18.43 -0.53 -1.11
C ALA A 226 -19.38 0.56 -0.59
N GLU A 227 -20.52 0.17 -0.07
CA GLU A 227 -21.51 1.09 0.50
C GLU A 227 -20.90 1.84 1.68
N ARG A 228 -20.21 1.15 2.57
CA ARG A 228 -19.56 1.76 3.72
C ARG A 228 -18.49 2.77 3.33
N ALA A 229 -17.68 2.45 2.35
CA ALA A 229 -16.64 3.37 1.87
C ALA A 229 -17.26 4.65 1.30
N VAL A 230 -18.23 4.52 0.40
CA VAL A 230 -18.87 5.67 -0.24
C VAL A 230 -19.72 6.48 0.76
N GLU A 231 -20.39 5.82 1.71
CA GLU A 231 -21.13 6.49 2.78
C GLU A 231 -20.19 7.36 3.63
N ASN A 232 -19.04 6.81 4.05
CA ASN A 232 -18.05 7.56 4.82
C ASN A 232 -17.57 8.81 4.06
N TRP A 233 -17.32 8.68 2.75
CA TRP A 233 -16.88 9.80 1.93
C TRP A 233 -18.02 10.82 1.69
N ARG A 234 -19.28 10.37 1.52
CA ARG A 234 -20.45 11.28 1.41
C ARG A 234 -20.64 12.11 2.67
N ASN A 235 -20.41 11.55 3.83
CA ASN A 235 -20.61 12.20 5.13
C ASN A 235 -19.43 13.12 5.54
N SER A 236 -18.36 13.16 4.74
CA SER A 236 -17.19 14.03 4.95
C SER A 236 -17.14 15.12 3.87
N PRO A 237 -17.29 16.42 4.23
CA PRO A 237 -17.36 17.48 3.23
C PRO A 237 -16.20 17.52 2.24
N GLY A 238 -14.97 17.33 2.69
CA GLY A 238 -13.79 17.30 1.82
C GLY A 238 -13.78 16.10 0.87
N HIS A 239 -14.07 14.90 1.38
CA HIS A 239 -14.15 13.70 0.55
C HIS A 239 -15.33 13.75 -0.43
N PHE A 240 -16.45 14.33 -0.02
CA PHE A 240 -17.60 14.53 -0.90
C PHE A 240 -17.23 15.44 -2.08
N GLN A 241 -16.57 16.58 -1.83
CA GLN A 241 -16.10 17.49 -2.89
C GLN A 241 -15.13 16.81 -3.85
N THR A 242 -14.26 15.94 -3.35
CA THR A 242 -13.39 15.13 -4.22
C THR A 242 -14.18 14.23 -5.15
N MET A 243 -15.21 13.53 -4.66
CA MET A 243 -16.05 12.65 -5.49
C MET A 243 -16.78 13.41 -6.59
N ILE A 244 -17.28 14.62 -6.31
CA ILE A 244 -18.08 15.42 -7.26
C ILE A 244 -17.29 16.51 -7.96
N ASN A 245 -15.95 16.49 -7.91
CA ASN A 245 -15.13 17.48 -8.61
C ASN A 245 -15.41 17.41 -10.13
N PRO A 246 -15.92 18.50 -10.76
CA PRO A 246 -16.27 18.50 -12.17
C PRO A 246 -15.06 18.45 -13.11
N ASP A 247 -13.86 18.83 -12.63
CA ASP A 247 -12.64 18.85 -13.41
C ASP A 247 -12.03 17.43 -13.60
N CYS A 248 -12.53 16.45 -12.84
CA CYS A 248 -12.09 15.05 -12.91
C CYS A 248 -12.94 14.26 -13.91
N ASP A 249 -12.25 13.39 -14.69
CA ASP A 249 -12.84 12.55 -15.73
C ASP A 249 -12.56 11.04 -15.54
N THR A 250 -11.61 10.68 -14.68
CA THR A 250 -11.18 9.30 -14.48
C THR A 250 -11.18 8.89 -13.01
N ILE A 251 -11.29 7.58 -12.76
CA ILE A 251 -11.40 7.00 -11.42
C ILE A 251 -10.52 5.76 -11.27
N GLY A 252 -9.90 5.64 -10.09
CA GLY A 252 -9.26 4.42 -9.61
C GLY A 252 -9.63 4.13 -8.17
N VAL A 253 -9.78 2.84 -7.85
CA VAL A 253 -10.17 2.36 -6.51
C VAL A 253 -9.22 1.27 -6.05
N GLY A 254 -8.78 1.33 -4.81
CA GLY A 254 -7.99 0.30 -4.14
C GLY A 254 -8.62 -0.14 -2.82
N ILE A 255 -8.56 -1.42 -2.52
CA ILE A 255 -9.06 -2.00 -1.26
C ILE A 255 -8.03 -2.97 -0.71
N SER A 256 -7.77 -2.87 0.59
CA SER A 256 -6.94 -3.83 1.33
C SER A 256 -7.64 -4.21 2.62
N THR A 257 -7.83 -5.51 2.84
CA THR A 257 -8.48 -6.05 4.04
C THR A 257 -7.57 -7.07 4.71
N ASP A 258 -7.46 -6.99 6.03
CA ASP A 258 -6.82 -7.97 6.90
C ASP A 258 -7.55 -8.06 8.25
N GLU A 259 -6.97 -8.73 9.24
CA GLU A 259 -7.53 -8.86 10.59
C GLU A 259 -7.74 -7.50 11.30
N GLY A 260 -6.97 -6.45 10.92
CA GLY A 260 -7.10 -5.09 11.45
C GLY A 260 -8.21 -4.27 10.80
N GLY A 261 -8.90 -4.79 9.78
CA GLY A 261 -9.99 -4.11 9.07
C GLY A 261 -9.72 -3.85 7.60
N THR A 262 -10.52 -2.98 7.01
CA THR A 262 -10.47 -2.63 5.58
C THR A 262 -10.05 -1.18 5.40
N ILE A 263 -9.15 -0.95 4.45
CA ILE A 263 -8.77 0.38 3.97
C ILE A 263 -9.17 0.49 2.50
N CYS A 264 -9.87 1.57 2.16
CA CYS A 264 -10.26 1.90 0.80
C CYS A 264 -9.63 3.23 0.38
N PHE A 265 -9.05 3.25 -0.81
CA PHE A 265 -8.59 4.44 -1.52
C PHE A 265 -9.45 4.70 -2.75
N LEU A 266 -9.72 5.97 -2.99
CA LEU A 266 -10.30 6.49 -4.22
C LEU A 266 -9.35 7.53 -4.80
N PHE A 267 -8.99 7.40 -6.06
CA PHE A 267 -8.36 8.46 -6.85
C PHE A 267 -9.31 8.91 -7.94
N VAL A 268 -9.47 10.23 -8.09
CA VAL A 268 -10.19 10.87 -9.20
C VAL A 268 -9.21 11.72 -9.98
N GLY A 269 -8.97 11.38 -11.23
CA GLY A 269 -7.97 12.00 -12.08
C GLY A 269 -8.49 13.28 -12.72
N ASP A 270 -7.67 14.33 -12.65
CA ASP A 270 -7.90 15.62 -13.29
C ASP A 270 -6.89 15.80 -14.43
N PRO A 271 -7.33 15.75 -15.72
CA PRO A 271 -6.45 15.84 -16.87
C PRO A 271 -5.75 17.21 -17.01
N ASN A 272 -6.25 18.24 -16.32
CA ASN A 272 -5.68 19.60 -16.35
C ASN A 272 -4.74 19.88 -15.18
N ALA A 273 -4.74 19.04 -14.15
CA ALA A 273 -3.86 19.19 -13.01
C ALA A 273 -2.49 18.52 -13.26
N HIS A 274 -1.46 19.04 -12.59
CA HIS A 274 -0.10 18.53 -12.68
C HIS A 274 0.26 17.66 -11.49
N ASN A 275 0.84 16.48 -11.76
CA ASN A 275 1.50 15.68 -10.74
C ASN A 275 3.02 15.96 -10.79
N PRO A 276 3.64 16.50 -9.72
CA PRO A 276 5.05 16.89 -9.76
C PRO A 276 6.03 15.71 -9.90
N TYR A 277 5.53 14.48 -9.91
CA TYR A 277 6.33 13.25 -10.06
C TYR A 277 6.02 12.49 -11.37
N ALA A 278 5.09 12.99 -12.20
CA ALA A 278 4.75 12.40 -13.49
C ALA A 278 5.63 12.92 -14.64
#